data_2b4571ba57333c255cf107c238ea7fed
#
_entry.id   2b4571ba57333c255cf107c238ea7fed
#
_cell.length_a   1.000
_cell.length_b   1.000
_cell.length_c   1.000
_cell.angle_alpha   90.00
_cell.angle_beta   90.00
_cell.angle_gamma   90.00
#
_symmetry.space_group_name_H-M   'P 1'
#
loop_
_entity.id
_entity.type
_entity.pdbx_description
1 polymer ?
#
loop_
_entity_poly.entity_id
_entity_poly.type
_entity_poly.pdbx_seq_one_letter_code
_entity_poly.pdbx_strand_id
1 'polypeptide(L)'
;MKFNIWKDCPKVPITELLSFIVDNRGKTVPTAYDGWKLIATNCVTNNTLFPVYEKVRYLTQETYETWFRAHPIPGDILFVNKGTPGRVCMVPDPVDFCIAQDMIALRADDEKIYNKYLFAVLRSREIQQQIYNTNVGDVIPHFKKQFMDQLLIPVPDRRIQEIIGNLYYELSYKTELNKKINENLAA
;
A
#
# COMPACT_ATOMS: atom_id res chain seq x y z
N MET A 1 -7.30 -32.13 8.85
CA MET A 1 -6.25 -31.38 8.12
C MET A 1 -6.45 -29.90 8.40
N LYS A 2 -5.43 -29.13 8.78
CA LYS A 2 -5.59 -27.68 9.00
C LYS A 2 -5.45 -26.98 7.64
N PHE A 3 -6.46 -26.23 7.23
CA PHE A 3 -6.43 -25.40 6.03
C PHE A 3 -5.28 -24.37 6.09
N ASN A 4 -4.54 -24.24 5.00
CA ASN A 4 -3.43 -23.30 4.88
C ASN A 4 -3.50 -22.59 3.52
N ILE A 5 -3.81 -21.31 3.52
CA ILE A 5 -3.95 -20.51 2.30
C ILE A 5 -2.74 -20.56 1.38
N TRP A 6 -1.53 -20.72 1.93
CA TRP A 6 -0.30 -20.76 1.15
C TRP A 6 -0.06 -22.09 0.44
N LYS A 7 -0.69 -23.17 0.91
CA LYS A 7 -0.55 -24.52 0.34
C LYS A 7 -1.77 -24.95 -0.44
N ASP A 8 -2.95 -24.59 0.05
CA ASP A 8 -4.21 -25.17 -0.40
C ASP A 8 -4.98 -24.27 -1.40
N CYS A 9 -4.51 -23.00 -1.61
CA CYS A 9 -5.15 -22.08 -2.53
C CYS A 9 -4.37 -21.86 -3.83
N PRO A 10 -5.05 -21.54 -4.93
CA PRO A 10 -4.41 -21.04 -6.15
C PRO A 10 -3.59 -19.80 -5.87
N LYS A 11 -2.47 -19.66 -6.55
CA LYS A 11 -1.63 -18.48 -6.49
C LYS A 11 -1.70 -17.73 -7.81
N VAL A 12 -2.02 -16.46 -7.73
CA VAL A 12 -2.23 -15.58 -8.88
C VAL A 12 -1.24 -14.42 -8.81
N PRO A 13 -0.60 -14.02 -9.93
CA PRO A 13 0.20 -12.81 -9.99
C PRO A 13 -0.59 -11.59 -9.51
N ILE A 14 0.02 -10.74 -8.70
CA ILE A 14 -0.69 -9.57 -8.15
C ILE A 14 -1.26 -8.68 -9.27
N THR A 15 -0.57 -8.56 -10.40
CA THR A 15 -1.00 -7.74 -11.55
C THR A 15 -2.33 -8.17 -12.13
N GLU A 16 -2.67 -9.46 -12.08
CA GLU A 16 -3.95 -9.98 -12.54
C GLU A 16 -5.12 -9.68 -11.60
N LEU A 17 -4.81 -9.32 -10.34
CA LEU A 17 -5.77 -9.03 -9.28
C LEU A 17 -6.05 -7.52 -9.12
N LEU A 18 -5.42 -6.67 -9.93
CA LEU A 18 -5.56 -5.23 -9.88
C LEU A 18 -6.36 -4.71 -11.07
N SER A 19 -7.27 -3.78 -10.80
CA SER A 19 -7.97 -3.01 -11.84
C SER A 19 -7.16 -1.81 -12.32
N PHE A 20 -6.31 -1.23 -11.45
CA PHE A 20 -5.49 -0.07 -11.78
C PHE A 20 -4.25 0.05 -10.89
N ILE A 21 -3.20 0.69 -11.40
CA ILE A 21 -2.00 1.07 -10.64
C ILE A 21 -1.73 2.55 -10.85
N VAL A 22 -1.79 3.33 -9.78
CA VAL A 22 -1.35 4.73 -9.78
C VAL A 22 0.17 4.75 -9.75
N ASP A 23 0.78 5.13 -10.85
CA ASP A 23 2.24 5.16 -11.03
C ASP A 23 2.69 6.51 -11.59
N ASN A 24 3.15 7.39 -10.71
CA ASN A 24 3.67 8.73 -11.04
C ASN A 24 5.21 8.78 -11.03
N ARG A 25 5.89 7.65 -11.01
CA ARG A 25 7.35 7.59 -10.99
C ARG A 25 7.97 8.09 -12.30
N GLY A 26 9.22 8.52 -12.22
CA GLY A 26 10.03 8.89 -13.39
C GLY A 26 10.40 10.37 -13.50
N LYS A 27 9.71 11.26 -12.76
CA LYS A 27 10.04 12.69 -12.73
C LYS A 27 10.00 13.20 -11.29
N THR A 28 10.80 14.22 -10.99
CA THR A 28 10.70 14.94 -9.71
C THR A 28 9.52 15.91 -9.78
N VAL A 29 8.63 15.81 -8.82
CA VAL A 29 7.47 16.70 -8.73
C VAL A 29 7.91 18.08 -8.23
N PRO A 30 7.42 19.19 -8.83
CA PRO A 30 7.62 20.53 -8.29
C PRO A 30 6.98 20.65 -6.91
N THR A 31 7.68 21.28 -5.98
CA THR A 31 7.17 21.49 -4.61
C THR A 31 6.88 22.95 -4.35
N ALA A 32 5.96 23.21 -3.41
CA ALA A 32 5.55 24.52 -2.95
C ALA A 32 5.71 24.64 -1.42
N TYR A 33 5.49 25.83 -0.88
CA TYR A 33 5.53 26.07 0.56
C TYR A 33 4.31 25.47 1.29
N ASP A 34 3.15 25.51 0.66
CA ASP A 34 1.88 24.97 1.16
C ASP A 34 1.03 24.36 0.02
N GLY A 35 -0.16 23.86 0.34
CA GLY A 35 -1.11 23.28 -0.60
C GLY A 35 -1.33 21.78 -0.39
N TRP A 36 -1.41 21.01 -1.47
CA TRP A 36 -1.60 19.57 -1.42
C TRP A 36 -0.39 18.85 -0.84
N LYS A 37 -0.63 17.93 0.08
CA LYS A 37 0.44 17.12 0.67
C LYS A 37 1.05 16.17 -0.36
N LEU A 38 2.37 16.15 -0.45
CA LEU A 38 3.13 15.16 -1.18
C LEU A 38 3.81 14.24 -0.19
N ILE A 39 3.27 13.05 -0.02
CA ILE A 39 3.84 12.06 0.90
C ILE A 39 4.96 11.26 0.23
N ALA A 40 5.92 10.84 1.04
CA ALA A 40 7.06 10.02 0.63
C ALA A 40 7.05 8.67 1.37
N THR A 41 8.04 7.84 1.09
CA THR A 41 8.10 6.46 1.64
C THR A 41 8.18 6.40 3.16
N ASN A 42 8.67 7.45 3.83
CA ASN A 42 8.66 7.57 5.30
C ASN A 42 7.25 7.64 5.88
N CYS A 43 6.27 8.08 5.10
CA CYS A 43 4.86 8.15 5.52
C CYS A 43 4.15 6.78 5.47
N VAL A 44 4.76 5.75 4.87
CA VAL A 44 4.17 4.41 4.72
C VAL A 44 4.91 3.41 5.60
N THR A 45 4.17 2.78 6.51
CA THR A 45 4.71 1.75 7.41
C THR A 45 3.77 0.55 7.48
N ASN A 46 4.32 -0.64 7.85
CA ASN A 46 3.47 -1.81 8.09
C ASN A 46 2.80 -1.80 9.49
N ASN A 47 3.07 -0.76 10.31
CA ASN A 47 2.59 -0.65 11.69
C ASN A 47 1.36 0.29 11.83
N THR A 48 0.94 0.95 10.76
CA THR A 48 -0.19 1.87 10.73
C THR A 48 -1.17 1.46 9.62
N LEU A 49 -2.45 1.69 9.81
CA LEU A 49 -3.46 1.39 8.79
C LEU A 49 -3.38 2.41 7.66
N PHE A 50 -3.20 3.67 7.99
CA PHE A 50 -3.14 4.81 7.07
C PHE A 50 -1.74 5.45 7.08
N PRO A 51 -1.42 6.32 6.10
CA PRO A 51 -0.15 7.06 6.10
C PRO A 51 0.02 7.91 7.35
N VAL A 52 1.27 8.02 7.82
CA VAL A 52 1.66 8.96 8.89
C VAL A 52 2.32 10.17 8.23
N TYR A 53 1.82 11.37 8.54
CA TYR A 53 2.33 12.59 7.91
C TYR A 53 3.59 13.10 8.61
N GLU A 54 4.73 12.51 8.25
CA GLU A 54 6.05 12.93 8.73
C GLU A 54 6.85 13.60 7.61
N LYS A 55 7.37 14.81 7.84
CA LYS A 55 8.20 15.56 6.88
C LYS A 55 7.57 15.64 5.49
N VAL A 56 6.29 15.99 5.46
CA VAL A 56 5.50 16.12 4.25
C VAL A 56 5.97 17.34 3.45
N ARG A 57 6.07 17.21 2.15
CA ARG A 57 6.24 18.32 1.21
C ARG A 57 4.86 18.74 0.69
N TYR A 58 4.81 19.90 0.05
CA TYR A 58 3.57 20.43 -0.51
C TYR A 58 3.72 20.74 -1.99
N LEU A 59 2.61 20.87 -2.69
CA LEU A 59 2.52 21.24 -4.08
C LEU A 59 1.28 22.08 -4.34
N THR A 60 1.34 22.90 -5.41
CA THR A 60 0.23 23.78 -5.79
C THR A 60 -0.95 22.99 -6.37
N GLN A 61 -2.14 23.61 -6.39
CA GLN A 61 -3.32 23.07 -7.07
C GLN A 61 -3.03 22.76 -8.55
N GLU A 62 -2.35 23.67 -9.24
CA GLU A 62 -1.95 23.50 -10.63
C GLU A 62 -1.07 22.25 -10.83
N THR A 63 -0.07 22.04 -9.95
CA THR A 63 0.78 20.84 -9.99
C THR A 63 -0.05 19.58 -9.73
N TYR A 64 -1.00 19.64 -8.80
CA TYR A 64 -1.91 18.53 -8.52
C TYR A 64 -2.71 18.13 -9.77
N GLU A 65 -3.22 19.07 -10.51
CA GLU A 65 -4.08 18.82 -11.67
C GLU A 65 -3.32 18.44 -12.94
N THR A 66 -2.09 18.95 -13.12
CA THR A 66 -1.40 18.87 -14.42
C THR A 66 -0.20 17.94 -14.44
N TRP A 67 0.45 17.71 -13.30
CA TRP A 67 1.70 16.94 -13.27
C TRP A 67 1.48 15.43 -13.14
N PHE A 68 0.48 15.01 -12.36
CA PHE A 68 0.23 13.62 -12.05
C PHE A 68 -0.52 12.90 -13.18
N ARG A 69 -0.17 11.64 -13.42
CA ARG A 69 -0.89 10.78 -14.38
C ARG A 69 -2.20 10.27 -13.79
N ALA A 70 -2.21 10.04 -12.48
CA ALA A 70 -3.37 9.59 -11.72
C ALA A 70 -3.17 9.89 -10.23
N HIS A 71 -4.26 9.90 -9.48
CA HIS A 71 -4.29 10.06 -8.04
C HIS A 71 -4.81 8.80 -7.35
N PRO A 72 -4.32 8.50 -6.11
CA PRO A 72 -4.94 7.50 -5.27
C PRO A 72 -6.39 7.87 -4.96
N ILE A 73 -7.25 6.87 -4.83
CA ILE A 73 -8.62 7.01 -4.32
C ILE A 73 -8.78 6.26 -3.00
N PRO A 74 -9.83 6.55 -2.20
CA PRO A 74 -10.10 5.82 -0.98
C PRO A 74 -10.11 4.30 -1.20
N GLY A 75 -9.42 3.57 -0.32
CA GLY A 75 -9.30 2.13 -0.40
C GLY A 75 -8.16 1.61 -1.27
N ASP A 76 -7.50 2.42 -2.09
CA ASP A 76 -6.26 2.00 -2.73
C ASP A 76 -5.22 1.59 -1.68
N ILE A 77 -4.29 0.71 -2.03
CA ILE A 77 -3.20 0.27 -1.16
C ILE A 77 -1.91 0.93 -1.63
N LEU A 78 -1.34 1.83 -0.82
CA LEU A 78 -0.01 2.36 -1.08
C LEU A 78 1.03 1.25 -0.92
N PHE A 79 1.95 1.17 -1.86
CA PHE A 79 3.03 0.20 -1.89
C PHE A 79 4.35 0.91 -2.14
N VAL A 80 5.30 0.77 -1.22
CA VAL A 80 6.65 1.32 -1.36
C VAL A 80 7.48 0.42 -2.26
N ASN A 81 8.06 1.00 -3.31
CA ASN A 81 8.89 0.29 -4.28
C ASN A 81 10.39 0.39 -3.98
N LYS A 82 10.86 1.49 -3.38
CA LYS A 82 12.28 1.76 -3.21
C LYS A 82 12.61 2.25 -1.79
N GLY A 83 13.80 1.91 -1.33
CA GLY A 83 14.29 2.20 0.02
C GLY A 83 13.81 1.16 1.02
N THR A 84 12.50 1.01 1.20
CA THR A 84 11.87 -0.01 2.05
C THR A 84 10.76 -0.74 1.31
N PRO A 85 11.09 -1.52 0.25
CA PRO A 85 10.09 -2.19 -0.57
C PRO A 85 9.18 -3.09 0.25
N GLY A 86 7.90 -3.12 -0.13
CA GLY A 86 6.89 -3.96 0.53
C GLY A 86 6.21 -3.32 1.73
N ARG A 87 6.60 -2.13 2.17
CA ARG A 87 5.75 -1.38 3.12
C ARG A 87 4.46 -0.97 2.44
N VAL A 88 3.35 -1.18 3.14
CA VAL A 88 2.02 -0.87 2.62
C VAL A 88 1.13 -0.23 3.68
N CYS A 89 0.22 0.65 3.25
CA CYS A 89 -0.88 1.15 4.06
C CYS A 89 -2.09 1.43 3.16
N MET A 90 -3.28 1.58 3.76
CA MET A 90 -4.51 1.92 3.05
C MET A 90 -4.59 3.41 2.78
N VAL A 91 -5.21 3.78 1.68
CA VAL A 91 -5.58 5.17 1.40
C VAL A 91 -6.88 5.49 2.15
N PRO A 92 -6.90 6.53 3.02
CA PRO A 92 -8.09 6.92 3.77
C PRO A 92 -9.15 7.60 2.91
N ASP A 93 -10.32 7.82 3.50
CA ASP A 93 -11.38 8.68 2.98
C ASP A 93 -11.61 9.84 3.96
N PRO A 94 -11.49 11.12 3.54
CA PRO A 94 -11.05 11.61 2.23
C PRO A 94 -9.54 11.45 1.98
N VAL A 95 -9.15 11.52 0.70
CA VAL A 95 -7.74 11.58 0.29
C VAL A 95 -7.31 13.04 0.26
N ASP A 96 -6.29 13.41 1.01
CA ASP A 96 -5.76 14.78 1.11
C ASP A 96 -4.28 14.88 0.73
N PHE A 97 -3.77 13.90 -0.03
CA PHE A 97 -2.37 13.80 -0.44
C PHE A 97 -2.18 13.28 -1.86
N CYS A 98 -0.98 13.49 -2.38
CA CYS A 98 -0.46 12.89 -3.61
C CYS A 98 0.69 11.95 -3.30
N ILE A 99 0.95 11.03 -4.23
CA ILE A 99 2.14 10.17 -4.22
C ILE A 99 2.94 10.39 -5.50
N ALA A 100 4.27 10.35 -5.38
CA ALA A 100 5.16 10.47 -6.54
C ALA A 100 6.20 9.35 -6.54
N GLN A 101 7.47 9.70 -6.45
CA GLN A 101 8.59 8.76 -6.55
C GLN A 101 8.56 7.67 -5.48
N ASP A 102 9.13 6.53 -5.82
CA ASP A 102 9.46 5.44 -4.91
C ASP A 102 8.27 4.68 -4.29
N MET A 103 7.03 5.02 -4.69
CA MET A 103 5.82 4.30 -4.32
C MET A 103 4.78 4.32 -5.45
N ILE A 104 3.83 3.38 -5.36
CA ILE A 104 2.65 3.27 -6.23
C ILE A 104 1.41 3.08 -5.35
N ALA A 105 0.22 3.27 -5.93
CA ALA A 105 -1.01 2.83 -5.30
C ALA A 105 -1.65 1.70 -6.12
N LEU A 106 -2.05 0.64 -5.43
CA LEU A 106 -2.63 -0.57 -6.01
C LEU A 106 -4.13 -0.53 -5.78
N ARG A 107 -4.90 -0.58 -6.84
CA ARG A 107 -6.37 -0.69 -6.82
C ARG A 107 -6.77 -2.12 -7.08
N ALA A 108 -7.33 -2.79 -6.10
CA ALA A 108 -7.84 -4.13 -6.25
C ALA A 108 -8.97 -4.18 -7.31
N ASP A 109 -9.07 -5.29 -8.02
CA ASP A 109 -10.22 -5.65 -8.82
C ASP A 109 -11.19 -6.43 -7.92
N ASP A 110 -12.29 -5.80 -7.52
CA ASP A 110 -13.23 -6.38 -6.54
C ASP A 110 -13.91 -7.66 -7.05
N GLU A 111 -13.93 -7.91 -8.35
CA GLU A 111 -14.41 -9.17 -8.90
C GLU A 111 -13.44 -10.32 -8.68
N LYS A 112 -12.14 -10.01 -8.52
CA LYS A 112 -11.07 -11.01 -8.42
C LYS A 112 -10.54 -11.20 -7.01
N ILE A 113 -10.45 -10.09 -6.25
CA ILE A 113 -9.88 -10.12 -4.90
C ILE A 113 -10.53 -9.10 -3.98
N TYR A 114 -10.79 -9.50 -2.73
CA TYR A 114 -11.28 -8.59 -1.70
C TYR A 114 -10.16 -7.65 -1.24
N ASN A 115 -10.37 -6.35 -1.35
CA ASN A 115 -9.35 -5.33 -1.11
C ASN A 115 -8.69 -5.42 0.28
N LYS A 116 -9.48 -5.56 1.36
CA LYS A 116 -8.95 -5.72 2.72
C LYS A 116 -8.14 -7.02 2.89
N TYR A 117 -8.50 -8.07 2.13
CA TYR A 117 -7.72 -9.32 2.12
C TYR A 117 -6.38 -9.11 1.42
N LEU A 118 -6.36 -8.45 0.25
CA LEU A 118 -5.12 -8.12 -0.44
C LEU A 118 -4.18 -7.33 0.46
N PHE A 119 -4.70 -6.33 1.18
CA PHE A 119 -3.95 -5.57 2.16
C PHE A 119 -3.35 -6.45 3.27
N ALA A 120 -4.14 -7.34 3.85
CA ALA A 120 -3.67 -8.26 4.89
C ALA A 120 -2.57 -9.20 4.37
N VAL A 121 -2.75 -9.77 3.18
CA VAL A 121 -1.80 -10.69 2.56
C VAL A 121 -0.50 -9.97 2.19
N LEU A 122 -0.55 -8.75 1.68
CA LEU A 122 0.65 -7.97 1.38
C LEU A 122 1.53 -7.74 2.61
N ARG A 123 0.95 -7.70 3.81
CA ARG A 123 1.68 -7.61 5.09
C ARG A 123 2.11 -8.95 5.68
N SER A 124 1.70 -10.07 5.08
CA SER A 124 2.09 -11.39 5.58
C SER A 124 3.60 -11.63 5.43
N ARG A 125 4.11 -12.48 6.31
CA ARG A 125 5.53 -12.86 6.30
C ARG A 125 5.95 -13.46 4.94
N GLU A 126 5.08 -14.25 4.35
CA GLU A 126 5.34 -14.94 3.09
C GLU A 126 5.51 -13.97 1.92
N ILE A 127 4.62 -12.96 1.80
CA ILE A 127 4.75 -11.94 0.77
C ILE A 127 5.95 -11.03 1.03
N GLN A 128 6.17 -10.62 2.27
CA GLN A 128 7.34 -9.82 2.62
C GLN A 128 8.65 -10.56 2.30
N GLN A 129 8.68 -11.89 2.48
CA GLN A 129 9.84 -12.71 2.09
C GLN A 129 10.01 -12.81 0.57
N GLN A 130 8.91 -12.92 -0.20
CA GLN A 130 9.00 -12.88 -1.68
C GLN A 130 9.61 -11.55 -2.13
N ILE A 131 9.14 -10.41 -1.59
CA ILE A 131 9.65 -9.08 -1.93
C ILE A 131 11.13 -8.96 -1.52
N TYR A 132 11.51 -9.41 -0.34
CA TYR A 132 12.89 -9.40 0.12
C TYR A 132 13.81 -10.16 -0.83
N ASN A 133 13.41 -11.34 -1.26
CA ASN A 133 14.23 -12.21 -2.13
C ASN A 133 14.51 -11.58 -3.50
N THR A 134 13.66 -10.67 -3.99
CA THR A 134 13.87 -9.94 -5.25
C THR A 134 14.90 -8.81 -5.13
N ASN A 135 15.29 -8.43 -3.91
CA ASN A 135 16.16 -7.29 -3.62
C ASN A 135 17.54 -7.69 -3.09
N VAL A 136 17.87 -8.97 -3.12
CA VAL A 136 19.16 -9.47 -2.62
C VAL A 136 20.30 -8.98 -3.53
N GLY A 137 21.26 -8.27 -2.92
CA GLY A 137 22.42 -7.71 -3.62
C GLY A 137 22.28 -6.26 -4.10
N ASP A 138 21.12 -5.65 -4.03
CA ASP A 138 20.94 -4.23 -4.35
C ASP A 138 21.44 -3.33 -3.21
N VAL A 139 22.24 -2.31 -3.53
CA VAL A 139 22.74 -1.30 -2.57
C VAL A 139 21.58 -0.50 -1.97
N ILE A 140 20.58 -0.16 -2.81
CA ILE A 140 19.31 0.43 -2.38
C ILE A 140 18.22 -0.53 -2.83
N PRO A 141 17.51 -1.19 -1.89
CA PRO A 141 16.46 -2.13 -2.24
C PRO A 141 15.41 -1.47 -3.13
N HIS A 142 15.09 -2.14 -4.25
CA HIS A 142 14.15 -1.61 -5.23
C HIS A 142 13.29 -2.73 -5.85
N PHE A 143 12.04 -2.81 -5.46
CA PHE A 143 11.05 -3.69 -6.08
C PHE A 143 10.61 -3.12 -7.43
N LYS A 144 11.24 -3.58 -8.50
CA LYS A 144 11.00 -3.09 -9.86
C LYS A 144 9.65 -3.59 -10.40
N LYS A 145 9.05 -2.84 -11.33
CA LYS A 145 7.76 -3.20 -11.96
C LYS A 145 7.75 -4.62 -12.53
N GLN A 146 8.85 -5.06 -13.13
CA GLN A 146 8.99 -6.41 -13.70
C GLN A 146 8.86 -7.54 -12.68
N PHE A 147 8.98 -7.25 -11.37
CA PHE A 147 8.80 -8.24 -10.32
C PHE A 147 7.36 -8.32 -9.81
N MET A 148 6.48 -7.40 -10.22
CA MET A 148 5.06 -7.44 -9.83
C MET A 148 4.40 -8.75 -10.29
N ASP A 149 4.68 -9.21 -11.51
CA ASP A 149 4.13 -10.47 -12.04
C ASP A 149 4.63 -11.72 -11.30
N GLN A 150 5.75 -11.60 -10.60
CA GLN A 150 6.34 -12.68 -9.81
C GLN A 150 5.82 -12.73 -8.37
N LEU A 151 5.10 -11.68 -7.94
CA LEU A 151 4.51 -11.62 -6.60
C LEU A 151 3.20 -12.42 -6.61
N LEU A 152 3.27 -13.65 -6.10
CA LEU A 152 2.19 -14.61 -6.14
C LEU A 152 1.31 -14.52 -4.89
N ILE A 153 0.07 -14.13 -5.07
CA ILE A 153 -0.94 -13.95 -4.03
C ILE A 153 -1.82 -15.21 -3.95
N PRO A 154 -1.97 -15.84 -2.77
CA PRO A 154 -2.95 -16.93 -2.61
C PRO A 154 -4.36 -16.35 -2.67
N VAL A 155 -5.23 -16.97 -3.47
CA VAL A 155 -6.62 -16.52 -3.66
C VAL A 155 -7.59 -17.63 -3.22
N PRO A 156 -7.97 -17.66 -1.93
CA PRO A 156 -9.04 -18.53 -1.43
C PRO A 156 -10.41 -18.06 -1.94
N ASP A 157 -11.46 -18.82 -1.63
CA ASP A 157 -12.82 -18.39 -1.91
C ASP A 157 -13.14 -17.03 -1.26
N ARG A 158 -14.12 -16.29 -1.80
CA ARG A 158 -14.48 -14.94 -1.38
C ARG A 158 -14.80 -14.84 0.11
N ARG A 159 -15.49 -15.83 0.65
CA ARG A 159 -15.88 -15.87 2.06
C ARG A 159 -14.66 -15.89 2.99
N ILE A 160 -13.64 -16.66 2.65
CA ILE A 160 -12.39 -16.71 3.42
C ILE A 160 -11.64 -15.39 3.30
N GLN A 161 -11.59 -14.79 2.11
CA GLN A 161 -11.00 -13.47 1.91
C GLN A 161 -11.67 -12.41 2.80
N GLU A 162 -12.99 -12.39 2.87
CA GLU A 162 -13.76 -11.44 3.68
C GLU A 162 -13.50 -11.63 5.18
N ILE A 163 -13.46 -12.88 5.66
CA ILE A 163 -13.17 -13.17 7.07
C ILE A 163 -11.76 -12.67 7.43
N ILE A 164 -10.75 -13.02 6.66
CA ILE A 164 -9.35 -12.64 6.94
C ILE A 164 -9.19 -11.12 6.80
N GLY A 165 -9.68 -10.56 5.70
CA GLY A 165 -9.54 -9.14 5.40
C GLY A 165 -10.22 -8.25 6.41
N ASN A 166 -11.47 -8.55 6.76
CA ASN A 166 -12.19 -7.78 7.76
C ASN A 166 -11.56 -7.88 9.15
N LEU A 167 -11.19 -9.09 9.59
CA LEU A 167 -10.56 -9.27 10.90
C LEU A 167 -9.24 -8.47 10.97
N TYR A 168 -8.39 -8.57 9.96
CA TYR A 168 -7.12 -7.85 9.93
C TYR A 168 -7.31 -6.33 9.90
N TYR A 169 -8.26 -5.85 9.08
CA TYR A 169 -8.59 -4.43 8.96
C TYR A 169 -9.10 -3.87 10.29
N GLU A 170 -10.06 -4.54 10.94
CA GLU A 170 -10.65 -4.11 12.21
C GLU A 170 -9.61 -4.06 13.35
N LEU A 171 -8.71 -5.04 13.41
CA LEU A 171 -7.61 -5.02 14.38
C LEU A 171 -6.64 -3.87 14.12
N SER A 172 -6.31 -3.62 12.85
CA SER A 172 -5.47 -2.49 12.45
C SER A 172 -6.14 -1.15 12.80
N TYR A 173 -7.43 -1.02 12.52
CA TYR A 173 -8.22 0.19 12.85
C TYR A 173 -8.30 0.45 14.36
N LYS A 174 -8.55 -0.59 15.16
CA LYS A 174 -8.52 -0.48 16.64
C LYS A 174 -7.15 -0.02 17.13
N THR A 175 -6.08 -0.50 16.53
CA THR A 175 -4.71 -0.06 16.87
C THR A 175 -4.52 1.43 16.59
N GLU A 176 -5.01 1.95 15.46
CA GLU A 176 -4.99 3.38 15.15
C GLU A 176 -5.80 4.21 16.16
N LEU A 177 -7.01 3.75 16.50
CA LEU A 177 -7.84 4.43 17.51
C LEU A 177 -7.16 4.49 18.87
N ASN A 178 -6.58 3.38 19.32
CA ASN A 178 -5.87 3.33 20.60
C ASN A 178 -4.67 4.28 20.64
N LYS A 179 -3.91 4.40 19.53
CA LYS A 179 -2.82 5.38 19.42
C LYS A 179 -3.34 6.81 19.60
N LYS A 180 -4.39 7.18 18.86
CA LYS A 180 -5.01 8.51 18.96
C LYS A 180 -5.53 8.82 20.37
N ILE A 181 -6.17 7.84 21.03
CA ILE A 181 -6.62 7.98 22.40
C ILE A 181 -5.46 8.23 23.34
N ASN A 182 -4.39 7.45 23.24
CA ASN A 182 -3.20 7.61 24.08
C ASN A 182 -2.50 8.96 23.86
N GLU A 183 -2.41 9.43 22.63
CA GLU A 183 -1.86 10.75 22.30
C GLU A 183 -2.70 11.88 22.93
N ASN A 184 -4.03 11.78 22.88
CA ASN A 184 -4.93 12.76 23.50
C ASN A 184 -4.92 12.70 25.04
N LEU A 185 -4.62 11.56 25.65
CA LEU A 185 -4.51 11.42 27.09
C LEU A 185 -3.16 11.91 27.62
N ALA A 186 -2.16 12.00 26.78
CA ALA A 186 -0.81 12.46 27.12
C ALA A 186 -0.60 13.97 26.89
N ALA A 187 -1.55 14.66 26.23
CA ALA A 187 -1.54 16.10 25.97
C ALA A 187 -2.26 16.89 27.07
#